data_f0d55c1e454e0dc9f986dc98bdbe5c99
#
_entry.id   f0d55c1e454e0dc9f986dc98bdbe5c99
#
_cell.length_a   1.000
_cell.length_b   1.000
_cell.length_c   1.000
_cell.angle_alpha   90.00
_cell.angle_beta   90.00
_cell.angle_gamma   90.00
#
_symmetry.space_group_name_H-M   'P 1'
#
loop_
_entity.id
_entity.type
_entity.pdbx_description
1 polymer ?
#
loop_
_entity_poly.entity_id
_entity_poly.type
_entity_poly.pdbx_seq_one_letter_code
_entity_poly.pdbx_strand_id
1 'polypeptide(L)'
;DSRYFNREGRYGEGGAYRDPSSPYRSWYDFDPKYKGGYRSWWGFETLPEVNEENPSYVEFITGEGGVIDTWLRRGAAGFRLDVADELPDDFIEKIRAAVKRVSPEKFLLGEVWEDATTKFGYGQRRTYLRGKGLDSVMNYPFKNAVLNFVKGKPAEQAMNEILSICE
;
A
#
# COMPACT_ATOMS: atom_id res chain seq x y z
N ASP A 1 7.79 14.11 -6.22
CA ASP A 1 8.02 15.01 -5.08
C ASP A 1 6.68 15.58 -4.58
N SER A 2 6.46 15.62 -3.29
CA SER A 2 5.24 16.12 -2.66
C SER A 2 5.56 17.32 -1.76
N ARG A 3 4.56 18.18 -1.48
CA ARG A 3 4.71 19.28 -0.52
C ARG A 3 5.07 18.81 0.90
N TYR A 4 4.75 17.57 1.24
CA TYR A 4 5.03 17.00 2.57
C TYR A 4 6.49 16.58 2.71
N PHE A 5 7.13 16.09 1.66
CA PHE A 5 8.55 15.74 1.63
C PHE A 5 9.43 16.86 1.07
N ASN A 6 9.12 17.33 -0.15
CA ASN A 6 9.71 18.48 -0.84
C ASN A 6 11.24 18.43 -1.00
N ARG A 7 11.78 17.31 -1.48
CA ARG A 7 13.22 17.18 -1.73
C ARG A 7 13.72 18.14 -2.80
N GLU A 8 12.98 18.26 -3.90
CA GLU A 8 13.38 19.07 -5.06
C GLU A 8 13.07 20.57 -4.91
N GLY A 9 12.42 20.98 -3.82
CA GLY A 9 12.08 22.38 -3.57
C GLY A 9 10.93 22.94 -4.43
N ARG A 10 10.15 22.07 -5.07
CA ARG A 10 9.00 22.50 -5.92
C ARG A 10 7.90 23.22 -5.15
N TYR A 11 7.88 23.08 -3.83
CA TYR A 11 6.86 23.63 -2.94
C TYR A 11 7.43 24.68 -1.96
N GLY A 12 8.51 25.37 -2.35
CA GLY A 12 9.17 26.40 -1.54
C GLY A 12 10.11 25.78 -0.48
N GLU A 13 10.26 26.46 0.66
CA GLU A 13 11.21 26.05 1.71
C GLU A 13 10.63 25.02 2.70
N GLY A 14 9.32 24.78 2.68
CA GLY A 14 8.68 23.83 3.57
C GLY A 14 8.88 22.36 3.16
N GLY A 15 8.36 21.44 3.98
CA GLY A 15 8.41 19.99 3.77
C GLY A 15 9.49 19.31 4.59
N ALA A 16 9.31 18.01 4.83
CA ALA A 16 10.13 17.24 5.77
C ALA A 16 11.62 17.20 5.41
N TYR A 17 11.97 17.21 4.14
CA TYR A 17 13.35 17.13 3.70
C TYR A 17 14.11 18.44 3.87
N ARG A 18 13.48 19.57 3.50
CA ARG A 18 14.12 20.89 3.48
C ARG A 18 14.06 21.61 4.82
N ASP A 19 13.02 21.34 5.61
CA ASP A 19 12.80 22.01 6.91
C ASP A 19 12.77 20.97 8.04
N PRO A 20 13.85 20.91 8.86
CA PRO A 20 13.89 20.03 10.03
C PRO A 20 12.80 20.31 11.07
N SER A 21 12.22 21.52 11.08
CA SER A 21 11.13 21.91 11.98
C SER A 21 9.74 21.63 11.40
N SER A 22 9.67 21.11 10.18
CA SER A 22 8.42 20.78 9.51
C SER A 22 7.53 19.86 10.35
N PRO A 23 6.21 20.11 10.45
CA PRO A 23 5.29 19.20 11.12
C PRO A 23 5.23 17.80 10.47
N TYR A 24 5.73 17.69 9.25
CA TYR A 24 5.81 16.43 8.50
C TYR A 24 7.12 15.67 8.72
N ARG A 25 8.08 16.25 9.49
CA ARG A 25 9.40 15.65 9.69
C ARG A 25 9.33 14.24 10.27
N SER A 26 8.46 14.03 11.24
CA SER A 26 8.27 12.74 11.90
C SER A 26 7.53 11.70 11.05
N TRP A 27 7.02 12.08 9.89
CA TRP A 27 6.41 11.14 8.95
C TRP A 27 7.43 10.28 8.20
N TYR A 28 8.71 10.65 8.26
CA TYR A 28 9.80 10.01 7.54
C TYR A 28 10.94 9.67 8.50
N ASP A 29 11.69 8.63 8.17
CA ASP A 29 12.88 8.22 8.92
C ASP A 29 14.13 8.81 8.26
N PHE A 30 14.76 9.77 8.93
CA PHE A 30 15.98 10.45 8.50
C PHE A 30 17.18 9.90 9.29
N ASP A 31 18.09 9.21 8.58
CA ASP A 31 19.31 8.67 9.15
C ASP A 31 20.41 8.67 8.08
N PRO A 32 21.62 9.15 8.38
CA PRO A 32 22.75 9.14 7.43
C PRO A 32 23.13 7.77 6.89
N LYS A 33 22.71 6.66 7.54
CA LYS A 33 22.92 5.29 7.06
C LYS A 33 22.17 5.00 5.75
N TYR A 34 21.10 5.73 5.48
CA TYR A 34 20.32 5.55 4.25
C TYR A 34 20.91 6.33 3.10
N LYS A 35 20.81 5.78 1.91
CA LYS A 35 21.14 6.52 0.69
C LYS A 35 20.23 7.76 0.57
N GLY A 36 20.82 8.93 0.37
CA GLY A 36 20.06 10.19 0.36
C GLY A 36 19.72 10.75 1.74
N GLY A 37 20.10 10.07 2.86
CA GLY A 37 19.90 10.52 4.24
C GLY A 37 18.50 10.26 4.79
N TYR A 38 17.69 9.46 4.13
CA TYR A 38 16.35 9.07 4.57
C TYR A 38 15.96 7.68 4.04
N ARG A 39 15.08 7.00 4.75
CA ARG A 39 14.53 5.70 4.35
C ARG A 39 13.69 5.86 3.08
N SER A 40 13.92 4.97 2.12
CA SER A 40 13.22 4.97 0.84
C SER A 40 12.95 3.54 0.39
N TRP A 41 11.87 3.35 -0.36
CA TRP A 41 11.46 2.05 -0.85
C TRP A 41 12.56 1.41 -1.71
N TRP A 42 13.12 0.31 -1.24
CA TRP A 42 14.24 -0.42 -1.86
C TRP A 42 15.47 0.45 -2.18
N GLY A 43 15.68 1.58 -1.48
CA GLY A 43 16.78 2.51 -1.73
C GLY A 43 16.58 3.44 -2.93
N PHE A 44 15.39 3.50 -3.50
CA PHE A 44 15.04 4.48 -4.54
C PHE A 44 14.74 5.84 -3.91
N GLU A 45 15.67 6.77 -4.01
CA GLU A 45 15.57 8.10 -3.40
C GLU A 45 14.36 8.92 -3.86
N THR A 46 13.77 8.59 -5.01
CA THR A 46 12.53 9.22 -5.51
C THR A 46 11.27 8.74 -4.81
N LEU A 47 11.39 7.68 -4.00
CA LEU A 47 10.29 7.03 -3.29
C LEU A 47 10.54 7.02 -1.77
N PRO A 48 10.50 8.21 -1.10
CA PRO A 48 10.67 8.28 0.35
C PRO A 48 9.57 7.47 1.04
N GLU A 49 10.00 6.61 1.97
CA GLU A 49 9.10 5.76 2.75
C GLU A 49 8.55 6.54 3.93
N VAL A 50 7.26 6.41 4.17
CA VAL A 50 6.58 7.03 5.31
C VAL A 50 6.57 6.09 6.51
N ASN A 51 6.36 6.64 7.68
CA ASN A 51 6.14 5.88 8.90
C ASN A 51 4.63 5.69 9.11
N GLU A 52 4.14 4.51 8.77
CA GLU A 52 2.73 4.11 8.86
C GLU A 52 2.24 3.96 10.32
N GLU A 53 3.16 3.99 11.29
CA GLU A 53 2.83 3.98 12.72
C GLU A 53 2.71 5.40 13.29
N ASN A 54 3.15 6.43 12.56
CA ASN A 54 3.08 7.80 13.05
C ASN A 54 1.62 8.27 13.18
N PRO A 55 1.16 8.66 14.39
CA PRO A 55 -0.25 8.99 14.61
C PRO A 55 -0.78 10.12 13.72
N SER A 56 0.03 11.16 13.47
CA SER A 56 -0.41 12.28 12.65
C SER A 56 -0.46 11.92 11.17
N TYR A 57 0.40 11.01 10.69
CA TYR A 57 0.30 10.46 9.33
C TYR A 57 -0.92 9.56 9.19
N VAL A 58 -1.13 8.67 10.16
CA VAL A 58 -2.33 7.81 10.20
C VAL A 58 -3.60 8.65 10.16
N GLU A 59 -3.69 9.68 11.00
CA GLU A 59 -4.84 10.59 11.02
C GLU A 59 -5.00 11.34 9.68
N PHE A 60 -3.92 11.80 9.07
CA PHE A 60 -3.96 12.44 7.76
C PHE A 60 -4.53 11.51 6.67
N ILE A 61 -4.20 10.22 6.70
CA ILE A 61 -4.71 9.24 5.72
C ILE A 61 -6.14 8.80 6.08
N THR A 62 -6.38 8.41 7.33
CA THR A 62 -7.56 7.63 7.73
C THR A 62 -8.58 8.42 8.55
N GLY A 63 -8.22 9.61 9.04
CA GLY A 63 -9.10 10.47 9.86
C GLY A 63 -10.30 11.01 9.10
N GLU A 64 -11.26 11.57 9.82
CA GLU A 64 -12.40 12.28 9.22
C GLU A 64 -11.92 13.51 8.47
N GLY A 65 -12.34 13.64 7.21
CA GLY A 65 -11.84 14.69 6.30
C GLY A 65 -10.41 14.43 5.78
N GLY A 66 -9.78 13.34 6.15
CA GLY A 66 -8.47 12.93 5.66
C GLY A 66 -8.50 12.51 4.18
N VAL A 67 -7.39 11.92 3.72
CA VAL A 67 -7.23 11.57 2.29
C VAL A 67 -8.32 10.63 1.82
N ILE A 68 -8.59 9.56 2.57
CA ILE A 68 -9.59 8.53 2.22
C ILE A 68 -10.98 9.15 2.13
N ASP A 69 -11.41 9.85 3.17
CA ASP A 69 -12.72 10.52 3.20
C ASP A 69 -12.88 11.49 2.02
N THR A 70 -11.86 12.30 1.78
CA THR A 70 -11.89 13.32 0.72
C THR A 70 -12.15 12.70 -0.64
N TRP A 71 -11.42 11.66 -1.01
CA TRP A 71 -11.58 11.05 -2.33
C TRP A 71 -12.85 10.23 -2.48
N LEU A 72 -13.26 9.50 -1.44
CA LEU A 72 -14.52 8.73 -1.47
C LEU A 72 -15.74 9.66 -1.57
N ARG A 73 -15.75 10.80 -0.86
CA ARG A 73 -16.82 11.80 -0.96
C ARG A 73 -16.82 12.50 -2.31
N ARG A 74 -15.69 12.59 -3.00
CA ARG A 74 -15.57 13.09 -4.38
C ARG A 74 -15.99 12.08 -5.45
N GLY A 75 -16.41 10.88 -5.06
CA GLY A 75 -16.98 9.88 -5.96
C GLY A 75 -16.05 8.70 -6.29
N ALA A 76 -14.86 8.58 -5.68
CA ALA A 76 -14.06 7.37 -5.84
C ALA A 76 -14.86 6.14 -5.37
N ALA A 77 -14.78 5.03 -6.14
CA ALA A 77 -15.46 3.78 -5.79
C ALA A 77 -14.73 3.00 -4.69
N GLY A 78 -13.44 3.30 -4.47
CA GLY A 78 -12.59 2.65 -3.48
C GLY A 78 -11.12 2.99 -3.71
N PHE A 79 -10.24 2.16 -3.16
CA PHE A 79 -8.79 2.33 -3.32
C PHE A 79 -8.11 1.02 -3.71
N ARG A 80 -7.02 1.14 -4.41
CA ARG A 80 -6.02 0.09 -4.59
C ARG A 80 -4.77 0.50 -3.83
N LEU A 81 -4.34 -0.34 -2.90
CA LEU A 81 -3.09 -0.15 -2.17
C LEU A 81 -1.94 -0.75 -2.97
N ASP A 82 -0.99 0.11 -3.31
CA ASP A 82 0.25 -0.26 -3.97
C ASP A 82 1.14 -1.03 -2.99
N VAL A 83 1.77 -2.12 -3.45
CA VAL A 83 2.69 -2.94 -2.64
C VAL A 83 2.11 -3.24 -1.25
N ALA A 84 0.85 -3.69 -1.19
CA ALA A 84 0.13 -3.88 0.08
C ALA A 84 0.80 -4.91 1.01
N ASP A 85 1.62 -5.81 0.49
CA ASP A 85 2.37 -6.78 1.28
C ASP A 85 3.56 -6.17 2.04
N GLU A 86 3.96 -4.96 1.75
CA GLU A 86 4.94 -4.18 2.53
C GLU A 86 4.30 -3.21 3.53
N LEU A 87 2.96 -3.09 3.58
CA LEU A 87 2.26 -2.31 4.58
C LEU A 87 1.96 -3.16 5.84
N PRO A 88 2.09 -2.59 7.06
CA PRO A 88 1.67 -3.27 8.29
C PRO A 88 0.18 -3.63 8.27
N ASP A 89 -0.19 -4.81 8.78
CA ASP A 89 -1.59 -5.24 8.85
C ASP A 89 -2.46 -4.25 9.62
N ASP A 90 -1.99 -3.71 10.75
CA ASP A 90 -2.69 -2.69 11.53
C ASP A 90 -3.00 -1.41 10.74
N PHE A 91 -2.09 -1.00 9.85
CA PHE A 91 -2.32 0.15 9.00
C PHE A 91 -3.37 -0.15 7.92
N ILE A 92 -3.33 -1.34 7.31
CA ILE A 92 -4.35 -1.79 6.37
C ILE A 92 -5.73 -1.86 7.03
N GLU A 93 -5.82 -2.34 8.28
CA GLU A 93 -7.07 -2.39 9.04
C GLU A 93 -7.63 -0.97 9.30
N LYS A 94 -6.77 0.01 9.64
CA LYS A 94 -7.17 1.42 9.81
C LYS A 94 -7.67 2.02 8.50
N ILE A 95 -6.99 1.74 7.37
CA ILE A 95 -7.44 2.15 6.03
C ILE A 95 -8.82 1.55 5.73
N ARG A 96 -9.00 0.24 5.98
CA ARG A 96 -10.31 -0.41 5.80
C ARG A 96 -11.39 0.25 6.63
N ALA A 97 -11.12 0.50 7.91
CA ALA A 97 -12.10 1.13 8.79
C ALA A 97 -12.51 2.51 8.25
N ALA A 98 -11.56 3.32 7.76
CA ALA A 98 -11.85 4.61 7.15
C ALA A 98 -12.67 4.48 5.86
N VAL A 99 -12.35 3.53 4.99
CA VAL A 99 -13.10 3.27 3.75
C VAL A 99 -14.54 2.87 4.07
N LYS A 100 -14.73 1.91 4.98
CA LYS A 100 -16.06 1.38 5.33
C LYS A 100 -16.89 2.36 6.17
N ARG A 101 -16.26 3.30 6.88
CA ARG A 101 -16.94 4.41 7.55
C ARG A 101 -17.69 5.32 6.57
N VAL A 102 -17.13 5.55 5.38
CA VAL A 102 -17.82 6.35 4.35
C VAL A 102 -18.96 5.58 3.71
N SER A 103 -18.72 4.32 3.33
CA SER A 103 -19.76 3.40 2.88
C SER A 103 -19.24 1.95 2.89
N PRO A 104 -20.02 0.98 3.37
CA PRO A 104 -19.65 -0.45 3.36
C PRO A 104 -19.41 -0.99 1.93
N GLU A 105 -20.03 -0.38 0.92
CA GLU A 105 -19.93 -0.78 -0.49
C GLU A 105 -18.62 -0.32 -1.15
N LYS A 106 -17.88 0.61 -0.53
CA LYS A 106 -16.61 1.07 -1.08
C LYS A 106 -15.56 -0.02 -1.01
N PHE A 107 -14.80 -0.19 -2.10
CA PHE A 107 -13.92 -1.33 -2.30
C PHE A 107 -12.47 -1.03 -1.91
N LEU A 108 -11.80 -1.99 -1.27
CA LEU A 108 -10.39 -1.91 -0.91
C LEU A 108 -9.63 -3.09 -1.51
N LEU A 109 -8.85 -2.82 -2.55
CA LEU A 109 -8.01 -3.78 -3.26
C LEU A 109 -6.56 -3.64 -2.83
N GLY A 110 -5.85 -4.75 -2.63
CA GLY A 110 -4.41 -4.73 -2.39
C GLY A 110 -3.61 -5.30 -3.56
N GLU A 111 -2.42 -4.76 -3.78
CA GLU A 111 -1.44 -5.40 -4.63
C GLU A 111 -0.58 -6.34 -3.78
N VAL A 112 -0.71 -7.63 -4.02
CA VAL A 112 0.12 -8.69 -3.46
C VAL A 112 0.60 -9.55 -4.63
N TRP A 113 1.91 -9.64 -4.83
CA TRP A 113 2.50 -10.27 -6.04
C TRP A 113 2.47 -11.79 -6.05
N GLU A 114 2.14 -12.39 -4.93
CA GLU A 114 2.12 -13.83 -4.70
C GLU A 114 0.72 -14.30 -4.29
N ASP A 115 0.61 -15.53 -3.81
CA ASP A 115 -0.60 -16.03 -3.19
C ASP A 115 -0.85 -15.36 -1.84
N ALA A 116 -1.84 -14.47 -1.78
CA ALA A 116 -2.18 -13.73 -0.59
C ALA A 116 -2.79 -14.58 0.54
N THR A 117 -3.26 -15.79 0.23
CA THR A 117 -3.90 -16.68 1.21
C THR A 117 -2.89 -17.36 2.12
N THR A 118 -1.66 -17.52 1.63
CA THR A 118 -0.58 -18.21 2.33
C THR A 118 0.62 -17.33 2.67
N LYS A 119 0.58 -16.05 2.30
CA LYS A 119 1.70 -15.12 2.46
C LYS A 119 2.15 -14.97 3.91
N PHE A 120 3.46 -15.03 4.11
CA PHE A 120 4.14 -14.63 5.34
C PHE A 120 4.86 -13.31 5.15
N GLY A 121 4.76 -12.43 6.13
CA GLY A 121 5.46 -11.14 6.17
C GLY A 121 5.52 -10.64 7.60
N TYR A 122 6.51 -9.81 7.94
CA TYR A 122 6.72 -9.30 9.31
C TYR A 122 6.76 -10.40 10.38
N GLY A 123 7.28 -11.60 10.03
CA GLY A 123 7.41 -12.73 10.96
C GLY A 123 6.10 -13.48 11.26
N GLN A 124 5.00 -13.16 10.57
CA GLN A 124 3.70 -13.80 10.76
C GLN A 124 2.97 -14.06 9.44
N ARG A 125 1.98 -14.97 9.49
CA ARG A 125 1.07 -15.17 8.36
C ARG A 125 0.18 -13.94 8.21
N ARG A 126 0.15 -13.39 7.01
CA ARG A 126 -0.66 -12.21 6.71
C ARG A 126 -2.15 -12.55 6.65
N THR A 127 -2.98 -11.59 7.04
CA THR A 127 -4.43 -11.81 7.21
C THR A 127 -5.28 -10.96 6.26
N TYR A 128 -4.73 -10.59 5.11
CA TYR A 128 -5.35 -9.67 4.15
C TYR A 128 -6.83 -9.95 3.86
N LEU A 129 -7.20 -11.22 3.64
CA LEU A 129 -8.52 -11.63 3.17
C LEU A 129 -9.40 -12.23 4.28
N ARG A 130 -9.06 -12.03 5.56
CA ARG A 130 -9.80 -12.59 6.70
C ARG A 130 -10.84 -11.65 7.29
N GLY A 131 -11.37 -10.71 6.48
CA GLY A 131 -12.46 -9.81 6.84
C GLY A 131 -12.06 -8.51 7.53
N LYS A 132 -10.81 -8.38 8.01
CA LYS A 132 -10.33 -7.16 8.66
C LYS A 132 -9.40 -6.30 7.79
N GLY A 133 -8.81 -6.89 6.77
CA GLY A 133 -7.88 -6.24 5.85
C GLY A 133 -8.55 -5.79 4.55
N LEU A 134 -8.17 -6.41 3.44
CA LEU A 134 -8.63 -6.07 2.10
C LEU A 134 -9.94 -6.77 1.74
N ASP A 135 -10.71 -6.20 0.81
CA ASP A 135 -11.85 -6.89 0.21
C ASP A 135 -11.37 -7.93 -0.81
N SER A 136 -10.26 -7.65 -1.49
CA SER A 136 -9.63 -8.55 -2.46
C SER A 136 -8.18 -8.15 -2.71
N VAL A 137 -7.46 -8.96 -3.45
CA VAL A 137 -6.11 -8.69 -3.95
C VAL A 137 -6.04 -8.86 -5.47
N MET A 138 -5.04 -8.24 -6.08
CA MET A 138 -4.72 -8.48 -7.49
C MET A 138 -4.26 -9.93 -7.64
N ASN A 139 -4.96 -10.71 -8.49
CA ASN A 139 -4.71 -12.15 -8.64
C ASN A 139 -3.50 -12.44 -9.54
N TYR A 140 -2.30 -12.27 -9.01
CA TYR A 140 -1.05 -12.56 -9.71
C TYR A 140 -0.86 -14.05 -10.06
N PRO A 141 -1.27 -15.03 -9.22
CA PRO A 141 -1.25 -16.44 -9.63
C PRO A 141 -2.06 -16.69 -10.89
N PHE A 142 -3.28 -16.17 -10.99
CA PHE A 142 -4.12 -16.29 -12.19
C PHE A 142 -3.47 -15.64 -13.41
N LYS A 143 -2.97 -14.39 -13.26
CA LYS A 143 -2.21 -13.69 -14.32
C LYS A 143 -1.07 -14.57 -14.83
N ASN A 144 -0.30 -15.19 -13.92
CA ASN A 144 0.84 -16.01 -14.29
C ASN A 144 0.42 -17.27 -15.06
N ALA A 145 -0.64 -17.95 -14.64
CA ALA A 145 -1.20 -19.09 -15.34
C ALA A 145 -1.63 -18.74 -16.76
N VAL A 146 -2.36 -17.63 -16.94
CA VAL A 146 -2.79 -17.13 -18.26
C VAL A 146 -1.59 -16.77 -19.14
N LEU A 147 -0.60 -16.05 -18.62
CA LEU A 147 0.61 -15.70 -19.38
C LEU A 147 1.42 -16.93 -19.77
N ASN A 148 1.51 -17.93 -18.91
CA ASN A 148 2.16 -19.21 -19.21
C ASN A 148 1.48 -19.93 -20.37
N PHE A 149 0.14 -19.97 -20.37
CA PHE A 149 -0.64 -20.54 -21.47
C PHE A 149 -0.36 -19.80 -22.79
N VAL A 150 -0.46 -18.48 -22.79
CA VAL A 150 -0.21 -17.65 -24.00
C VAL A 150 1.22 -17.82 -24.53
N LYS A 151 2.19 -18.09 -23.65
CA LYS A 151 3.60 -18.37 -23.99
C LYS A 151 3.85 -19.82 -24.44
N GLY A 152 2.81 -20.63 -24.63
CA GLY A 152 2.88 -21.97 -25.19
C GLY A 152 2.96 -23.11 -24.17
N LYS A 153 2.71 -22.87 -22.88
CA LYS A 153 2.52 -23.99 -21.94
C LYS A 153 1.26 -24.79 -22.30
N PRO A 154 1.23 -26.11 -22.05
CA PRO A 154 0.06 -26.94 -22.32
C PRO A 154 -1.18 -26.43 -21.58
N ALA A 155 -2.34 -26.46 -22.24
CA ALA A 155 -3.61 -25.99 -21.68
C ALA A 155 -3.98 -26.73 -20.39
N GLU A 156 -3.71 -28.02 -20.30
CA GLU A 156 -3.92 -28.83 -19.10
C GLU A 156 -3.13 -28.29 -17.90
N GLN A 157 -1.84 -27.94 -18.11
CA GLN A 157 -1.01 -27.37 -17.04
C GLN A 157 -1.55 -26.00 -16.58
N ALA A 158 -1.89 -25.13 -17.54
CA ALA A 158 -2.46 -23.82 -17.21
C ALA A 158 -3.81 -23.93 -16.47
N MET A 159 -4.65 -24.89 -16.86
CA MET A 159 -5.91 -25.15 -16.17
C MET A 159 -5.70 -25.65 -14.75
N ASN A 160 -4.74 -26.56 -14.53
CA ASN A 160 -4.40 -27.03 -13.18
C ASN A 160 -3.86 -25.91 -12.29
N GLU A 161 -3.02 -25.01 -12.85
CA GLU A 161 -2.55 -23.80 -12.15
C GLU A 161 -3.73 -22.89 -11.74
N ILE A 162 -4.74 -22.71 -12.61
CA ILE A 162 -5.93 -21.91 -12.31
C ILE A 162 -6.80 -22.57 -11.25
N LEU A 163 -7.05 -23.88 -11.36
CA LEU A 163 -7.87 -24.61 -10.40
C LEU A 163 -7.26 -24.59 -9.00
N SER A 164 -5.93 -24.71 -8.88
CA SER A 164 -5.24 -24.66 -7.58
C SER A 164 -5.34 -23.31 -6.86
N ILE A 165 -5.75 -22.23 -7.56
CA ILE A 165 -5.98 -20.92 -6.93
C ILE A 165 -7.36 -20.87 -6.23
N CYS A 166 -8.27 -21.76 -6.61
CA CYS A 166 -9.65 -21.80 -6.11
C CYS A 166 -9.81 -22.73 -4.88
N GLU A 167 -8.78 -23.46 -4.50
CA GLU A 167 -8.71 -24.35 -3.33
C GLU A 167 -8.14 -23.62 -2.10
#